data_a478dfde50c014cf01d0b3ef6e69fea4
#
_entry.id   a478dfde50c014cf01d0b3ef6e69fea4
#
_cell.length_a   1.000
_cell.length_b   1.000
_cell.length_c   1.000
_cell.angle_alpha   90.00
_cell.angle_beta   90.00
_cell.angle_gamma   90.00
#
_symmetry.space_group_name_H-M   'P 1'
#
loop_
_entity.id
_entity.type
_entity.pdbx_description
1 polymer ?
#
loop_
_entity_poly.entity_id
_entity_poly.type
_entity_poly.pdbx_seq_one_letter_code
_entity_poly.pdbx_strand_id
1 'polypeptide(L)'
;MEQAVYAFRVEGKPVTCERYGFGHINKTYRIVTSWGNMYELQKINRHVFTNVSNLMENIGNVTRYAAQRVRHPMEALCLVPTVDGKDWFEDEDGNCWRMYHHIENSICFQRPASTTDFYESAKAFGSFQEMMAGFPAEKLHETIPDFHNTPVRYRQFHKALEEDKLGRAQGVQKEIDFFLTSESGAGLLVDLLAEGKLPLLVTHNDTMLNNVLFDRTSRKAVCVVDLDTVMPGLSAYDFGDSIHFGANLAAEVEGDASK
;
A
#
# COMPACT_ATOMS: atom_id res chain seq x y z
N MET A 1 -3.74 23.32 -4.07
CA MET A 1 -4.27 22.68 -2.83
C MET A 1 -5.65 23.19 -2.47
N GLU A 2 -5.91 24.50 -2.43
CA GLU A 2 -7.24 25.03 -2.14
C GLU A 2 -8.31 24.49 -3.09
N GLN A 3 -8.07 24.49 -4.40
CA GLN A 3 -8.96 23.88 -5.39
C GLN A 3 -9.27 22.40 -5.05
N ALA A 4 -8.25 21.63 -4.63
CA ALA A 4 -8.44 20.22 -4.31
C ALA A 4 -9.35 20.00 -3.09
N VAL A 5 -9.26 20.84 -2.05
CA VAL A 5 -10.12 20.71 -0.87
C VAL A 5 -11.60 20.90 -1.23
N TYR A 6 -11.91 21.85 -2.12
CA TYR A 6 -13.29 22.15 -2.53
C TYR A 6 -13.79 21.30 -3.70
N ALA A 7 -12.95 20.48 -4.30
CA ALA A 7 -13.35 19.58 -5.37
C ALA A 7 -14.17 18.38 -4.88
N PHE A 8 -14.13 18.06 -3.60
CA PHE A 8 -14.78 16.87 -3.01
C PHE A 8 -16.04 17.21 -2.21
N ARG A 9 -16.96 16.24 -2.12
CA ARG A 9 -18.23 16.36 -1.38
C ARG A 9 -17.99 16.19 0.13
N VAL A 10 -17.49 17.23 0.77
CA VAL A 10 -17.34 17.25 2.24
C VAL A 10 -18.57 17.83 2.90
N GLU A 11 -18.92 17.34 4.08
CA GLU A 11 -19.99 17.86 4.90
C GLU A 11 -19.48 19.00 5.80
N GLY A 12 -20.08 20.18 5.68
CA GLY A 12 -19.62 21.41 6.31
C GLY A 12 -18.56 22.15 5.46
N LYS A 13 -18.09 23.29 5.97
CA LYS A 13 -17.03 24.06 5.30
C LYS A 13 -15.66 23.64 5.83
N PRO A 14 -14.64 23.40 4.97
CA PRO A 14 -13.28 23.17 5.42
C PRO A 14 -12.78 24.33 6.29
N VAL A 15 -12.25 24.01 7.48
CA VAL A 15 -11.73 24.98 8.46
C VAL A 15 -10.22 24.84 8.60
N THR A 16 -9.70 23.61 8.63
CA THR A 16 -8.27 23.35 8.68
C THR A 16 -7.84 22.40 7.56
N CYS A 17 -6.58 22.54 7.13
CA CYS A 17 -5.92 21.64 6.20
C CYS A 17 -4.45 21.54 6.61
N GLU A 18 -4.09 20.47 7.30
CA GLU A 18 -2.76 20.31 7.89
C GLU A 18 -2.08 19.05 7.38
N ARG A 19 -0.76 19.09 7.23
CA ARG A 19 0.02 17.91 6.88
C ARG A 19 -0.24 16.79 7.89
N TYR A 20 -0.52 15.57 7.41
CA TYR A 20 -0.89 14.44 8.25
C TYR A 20 -0.16 13.15 7.82
N GLY A 21 0.17 12.31 8.81
CA GLY A 21 0.79 11.01 8.57
C GLY A 21 2.28 11.07 8.21
N PHE A 22 2.86 9.89 8.04
CA PHE A 22 4.29 9.68 7.80
C PHE A 22 4.58 9.12 6.40
N GLY A 23 3.58 9.05 5.52
CA GLY A 23 3.73 8.50 4.18
C GLY A 23 4.81 9.20 3.37
N HIS A 24 5.70 8.41 2.74
CA HIS A 24 6.85 8.91 1.97
C HIS A 24 6.51 9.14 0.50
N ILE A 25 5.55 8.39 -0.06
CA ILE A 25 5.20 8.43 -1.48
C ILE A 25 4.19 9.56 -1.74
N ASN A 26 3.03 9.50 -1.12
CA ASN A 26 1.97 10.49 -1.28
C ASN A 26 2.04 11.58 -0.20
N LYS A 27 1.53 12.76 -0.53
CA LYS A 27 1.39 13.84 0.46
C LYS A 27 -0.03 13.82 1.02
N THR A 28 -0.18 13.45 2.29
CA THR A 28 -1.47 13.38 2.98
C THR A 28 -1.70 14.64 3.85
N TYR A 29 -2.93 15.13 3.82
CA TYR A 29 -3.41 16.26 4.61
C TYR A 29 -4.70 15.88 5.31
N ARG A 30 -4.84 16.27 6.59
CA ARG A 30 -6.10 16.13 7.32
C ARG A 30 -6.90 17.40 7.17
N ILE A 31 -8.14 17.25 6.75
CA ILE A 31 -9.13 18.31 6.63
C ILE A 31 -10.10 18.17 7.80
N VAL A 32 -10.38 19.27 8.50
CA VAL A 32 -11.47 19.34 9.49
C VAL A 32 -12.47 20.36 9.00
N THR A 33 -13.76 20.02 9.05
CA THR A 33 -14.84 20.91 8.62
C THR A 33 -15.51 21.62 9.79
N SER A 34 -16.33 22.62 9.49
CA SER A 34 -17.09 23.39 10.49
C SER A 34 -18.12 22.54 11.27
N TRP A 35 -18.43 21.34 10.80
CA TRP A 35 -19.30 20.38 11.49
C TRP A 35 -18.52 19.36 12.31
N GLY A 36 -17.18 19.46 12.32
CA GLY A 36 -16.29 18.54 13.03
C GLY A 36 -15.92 17.28 12.25
N ASN A 37 -16.46 17.08 11.05
CA ASN A 37 -16.09 15.93 10.22
C ASN A 37 -14.64 16.03 9.77
N MET A 38 -13.96 14.89 9.72
CA MET A 38 -12.56 14.78 9.33
C MET A 38 -12.39 13.95 8.05
N TYR A 39 -11.46 14.40 7.20
CA TYR A 39 -11.15 13.77 5.93
C TYR A 39 -9.64 13.73 5.71
N GLU A 40 -9.18 12.77 4.91
CA GLU A 40 -7.78 12.66 4.47
C GLU A 40 -7.68 12.97 2.99
N LEU A 41 -7.12 14.15 2.65
CA LEU A 41 -6.83 14.56 1.29
C LEU A 41 -5.42 14.11 0.93
N GLN A 42 -5.27 13.38 -0.17
CA GLN A 42 -3.97 12.89 -0.63
C GLN A 42 -3.62 13.40 -2.01
N LYS A 43 -2.41 13.96 -2.14
CA LYS A 43 -1.80 14.25 -3.44
C LYS A 43 -1.04 13.03 -3.92
N ILE A 44 -1.48 12.46 -5.04
CA ILE A 44 -0.91 11.24 -5.63
C ILE A 44 0.44 11.55 -6.28
N ASN A 45 1.43 10.72 -6.03
CA ASN A 45 2.76 10.85 -6.61
C ASN A 45 2.79 10.27 -8.04
N ARG A 46 2.68 11.13 -9.04
CA ARG A 46 2.68 10.75 -10.47
C ARG A 46 4.02 10.22 -11.00
N HIS A 47 5.11 10.38 -10.26
CA HIS A 47 6.41 9.80 -10.64
C HIS A 47 6.46 8.30 -10.32
N VAL A 48 5.74 7.86 -9.30
CA VAL A 48 5.59 6.45 -8.95
C VAL A 48 4.40 5.85 -9.69
N PHE A 49 3.24 6.49 -9.61
CA PHE A 49 1.99 6.05 -10.24
C PHE A 49 1.75 6.83 -11.51
N THR A 50 2.33 6.35 -12.61
CA THR A 50 2.29 7.04 -13.90
C THR A 50 0.91 7.05 -14.56
N ASN A 51 0.06 6.04 -14.25
CA ASN A 51 -1.33 5.97 -14.70
C ASN A 51 -2.29 6.09 -13.52
N VAL A 52 -2.61 7.34 -13.15
CA VAL A 52 -3.52 7.63 -12.03
C VAL A 52 -4.93 7.11 -12.28
N SER A 53 -5.40 7.05 -13.52
CA SER A 53 -6.73 6.51 -13.84
C SER A 53 -6.83 5.04 -13.46
N ASN A 54 -5.87 4.21 -13.85
CA ASN A 54 -5.82 2.79 -13.51
C ASN A 54 -5.69 2.57 -11.99
N LEU A 55 -4.83 3.35 -11.34
CA LEU A 55 -4.68 3.33 -9.89
C LEU A 55 -6.01 3.60 -9.19
N MET A 56 -6.70 4.65 -9.58
CA MET A 56 -7.95 5.04 -8.94
C MET A 56 -9.12 4.13 -9.29
N GLU A 57 -9.08 3.48 -10.46
CA GLU A 57 -10.03 2.42 -10.81
C GLU A 57 -9.85 1.20 -9.88
N ASN A 58 -8.61 0.75 -9.64
CA ASN A 58 -8.34 -0.31 -8.66
C ASN A 58 -8.88 0.05 -7.29
N ILE A 59 -8.48 1.20 -6.76
CA ILE A 59 -8.86 1.66 -5.42
C ILE A 59 -10.39 1.79 -5.30
N GLY A 60 -11.03 2.42 -6.29
CA GLY A 60 -12.47 2.58 -6.30
C GLY A 60 -13.21 1.23 -6.33
N ASN A 61 -12.74 0.28 -7.13
CA ASN A 61 -13.33 -1.05 -7.21
C ASN A 61 -13.14 -1.83 -5.90
N VAL A 62 -11.94 -1.83 -5.34
CA VAL A 62 -11.61 -2.53 -4.09
C VAL A 62 -12.37 -1.94 -2.90
N THR A 63 -12.39 -0.61 -2.75
CA THR A 63 -13.09 0.04 -1.62
C THR A 63 -14.60 -0.16 -1.69
N ARG A 64 -15.21 -0.08 -2.88
CA ARG A 64 -16.65 -0.36 -3.06
C ARG A 64 -17.00 -1.83 -2.79
N TYR A 65 -16.11 -2.76 -3.17
CA TYR A 65 -16.30 -4.18 -2.90
C TYR A 65 -16.16 -4.50 -1.42
N ALA A 66 -15.15 -3.92 -0.75
CA ALA A 66 -14.92 -4.04 0.68
C ALA A 66 -16.10 -3.51 1.49
N ALA A 67 -16.61 -2.32 1.16
CA ALA A 67 -17.71 -1.67 1.86
C ALA A 67 -19.00 -2.53 1.95
N GLN A 68 -19.20 -3.46 1.01
CA GLN A 68 -20.35 -4.39 1.02
C GLN A 68 -20.15 -5.60 1.96
N ARG A 69 -18.95 -5.79 2.52
CA ARG A 69 -18.56 -6.99 3.28
C ARG A 69 -18.14 -6.72 4.70
N VAL A 70 -17.83 -5.47 5.03
CA VAL A 70 -17.51 -5.06 6.39
C VAL A 70 -18.75 -4.98 7.27
N ARG A 71 -18.56 -5.20 8.57
CA ARG A 71 -19.62 -5.06 9.58
C ARG A 71 -19.75 -3.63 10.05
N HIS A 72 -18.65 -2.91 10.06
CA HIS A 72 -18.60 -1.51 10.49
C HIS A 72 -17.91 -0.66 9.42
N PRO A 73 -18.40 0.54 9.08
CA PRO A 73 -17.83 1.40 8.05
C PRO A 73 -16.35 1.72 8.23
N MET A 74 -15.84 1.70 9.46
CA MET A 74 -14.41 1.95 9.73
C MET A 74 -13.48 0.78 9.38
N GLU A 75 -14.01 -0.40 9.06
CA GLU A 75 -13.20 -1.58 8.71
C GLU A 75 -12.71 -1.54 7.26
N ALA A 76 -13.16 -0.59 6.44
CA ALA A 76 -12.69 -0.38 5.08
C ALA A 76 -12.51 1.11 4.79
N LEU A 77 -11.51 1.44 3.95
CA LEU A 77 -11.37 2.79 3.42
C LEU A 77 -12.58 3.16 2.57
N CYS A 78 -13.05 4.38 2.73
CA CYS A 78 -14.15 4.95 1.97
C CYS A 78 -13.71 6.23 1.26
N LEU A 79 -13.75 6.21 -0.08
CA LEU A 79 -13.49 7.39 -0.90
C LEU A 79 -14.61 8.42 -0.74
N VAL A 80 -14.23 9.69 -0.66
CA VAL A 80 -15.14 10.81 -0.80
C VAL A 80 -15.20 11.20 -2.27
N PRO A 81 -16.36 11.13 -2.93
CA PRO A 81 -16.45 11.49 -4.33
C PRO A 81 -16.26 13.01 -4.52
N THR A 82 -15.79 13.39 -5.69
CA THR A 82 -15.77 14.79 -6.12
C THR A 82 -17.20 15.32 -6.30
N VAL A 83 -17.37 16.63 -6.40
CA VAL A 83 -18.70 17.25 -6.62
C VAL A 83 -19.36 16.78 -7.91
N ASP A 84 -18.59 16.40 -8.92
CA ASP A 84 -19.06 15.81 -10.19
C ASP A 84 -19.11 14.26 -10.16
N GLY A 85 -18.88 13.63 -8.99
CA GLY A 85 -19.08 12.21 -8.76
C GLY A 85 -17.93 11.29 -9.14
N LYS A 86 -16.72 11.82 -9.35
CA LYS A 86 -15.51 11.04 -9.63
C LYS A 86 -14.79 10.63 -8.35
N ASP A 87 -13.92 9.64 -8.43
CA ASP A 87 -13.11 9.14 -7.30
C ASP A 87 -11.84 9.96 -7.06
N TRP A 88 -11.45 10.83 -7.99
CA TRP A 88 -10.27 11.69 -7.90
C TRP A 88 -10.42 12.96 -8.71
N PHE A 89 -9.55 13.94 -8.44
CA PHE A 89 -9.55 15.28 -9.04
C PHE A 89 -8.16 15.63 -9.55
N GLU A 90 -8.07 16.23 -10.74
CA GLU A 90 -6.85 16.84 -11.28
C GLU A 90 -6.98 18.36 -11.23
N ASP A 91 -6.02 19.03 -10.56
CA ASP A 91 -5.98 20.48 -10.49
C ASP A 91 -5.35 21.12 -11.74
N GLU A 92 -5.40 22.46 -11.85
CA GLU A 92 -4.88 23.21 -13.00
C GLU A 92 -3.36 23.03 -13.20
N ASP A 93 -2.62 22.65 -12.17
CA ASP A 93 -1.19 22.35 -12.22
C ASP A 93 -0.90 20.88 -12.61
N GLY A 94 -1.95 20.09 -12.91
CA GLY A 94 -1.85 18.68 -13.24
C GLY A 94 -1.56 17.78 -12.04
N ASN A 95 -1.77 18.24 -10.81
CA ASN A 95 -1.66 17.39 -9.65
C ASN A 95 -2.95 16.59 -9.46
N CYS A 96 -2.81 15.31 -9.13
CA CYS A 96 -3.94 14.42 -8.90
C CYS A 96 -4.18 14.25 -7.41
N TRP A 97 -5.44 14.32 -7.01
CA TRP A 97 -5.89 14.31 -5.64
C TRP A 97 -7.02 13.31 -5.45
N ARG A 98 -7.01 12.63 -4.29
CA ARG A 98 -8.12 11.80 -3.80
C ARG A 98 -8.42 12.15 -2.36
N MET A 99 -9.61 11.81 -1.89
CA MET A 99 -10.00 12.07 -0.50
C MET A 99 -10.68 10.83 0.08
N TYR A 100 -10.36 10.54 1.34
CA TYR A 100 -11.00 9.49 2.14
C TYR A 100 -11.71 10.09 3.34
N HIS A 101 -12.74 9.41 3.83
CA HIS A 101 -13.24 9.64 5.17
C HIS A 101 -12.16 9.24 6.18
N HIS A 102 -11.91 10.10 7.17
CA HIS A 102 -10.97 9.79 8.24
C HIS A 102 -11.52 8.71 9.18
N ILE A 103 -10.70 7.74 9.53
CA ILE A 103 -11.06 6.70 10.49
C ILE A 103 -10.71 7.20 11.89
N GLU A 104 -11.73 7.61 12.63
CA GLU A 104 -11.59 8.20 13.96
C GLU A 104 -11.04 7.20 14.99
N ASN A 105 -10.49 7.73 16.09
CA ASN A 105 -9.91 6.95 17.18
C ASN A 105 -8.88 5.90 16.74
N SER A 106 -8.26 6.10 15.58
CA SER A 106 -7.24 5.20 15.04
C SER A 106 -5.82 5.73 15.25
N ILE A 107 -4.86 4.82 15.20
CA ILE A 107 -3.43 5.08 15.24
C ILE A 107 -2.72 4.08 14.34
N CYS A 108 -1.64 4.48 13.67
CA CYS A 108 -0.73 3.56 13.00
C CYS A 108 0.59 3.45 13.78
N PHE A 109 1.25 2.32 13.68
CA PHE A 109 2.54 2.06 14.30
C PHE A 109 3.62 1.93 13.22
N GLN A 110 4.74 2.62 13.40
CA GLN A 110 5.89 2.50 12.49
C GLN A 110 6.69 1.21 12.75
N ARG A 111 6.62 0.69 13.96
CA ARG A 111 7.25 -0.58 14.39
C ARG A 111 6.36 -1.28 15.41
N PRO A 112 6.34 -2.61 15.45
CA PRO A 112 5.62 -3.33 16.49
C PRO A 112 6.30 -3.10 17.84
N ALA A 113 5.54 -2.69 18.85
CA ALA A 113 6.02 -2.62 20.22
C ALA A 113 5.93 -3.99 20.93
N SER A 114 5.17 -4.92 20.36
CA SER A 114 4.96 -6.27 20.90
C SER A 114 4.62 -7.26 19.79
N THR A 115 4.76 -8.55 20.09
CA THR A 115 4.30 -9.62 19.21
C THR A 115 2.80 -9.56 18.94
N THR A 116 2.01 -9.00 19.87
CA THR A 116 0.57 -8.80 19.71
C THR A 116 0.27 -7.78 18.61
N ASP A 117 1.05 -6.68 18.51
CA ASP A 117 0.85 -5.70 17.44
C ASP A 117 1.10 -6.34 16.05
N PHE A 118 2.13 -7.17 15.95
CA PHE A 118 2.43 -7.89 14.71
C PHE A 118 1.37 -8.96 14.38
N TYR A 119 0.89 -9.67 15.40
CA TYR A 119 -0.23 -10.61 15.25
C TYR A 119 -1.50 -9.91 14.73
N GLU A 120 -1.88 -8.78 15.30
CA GLU A 120 -3.05 -8.01 14.84
C GLU A 120 -2.86 -7.47 13.42
N SER A 121 -1.63 -7.06 13.03
CA SER A 121 -1.32 -6.68 11.66
C SER A 121 -1.49 -7.86 10.69
N ALA A 122 -0.91 -9.01 11.00
CA ALA A 122 -1.04 -10.22 10.17
C ALA A 122 -2.51 -10.65 10.02
N LYS A 123 -3.29 -10.54 11.10
CA LYS A 123 -4.72 -10.79 11.09
C LYS A 123 -5.48 -9.80 10.20
N ALA A 124 -5.10 -8.51 10.21
CA ALA A 124 -5.72 -7.50 9.36
C ALA A 124 -5.52 -7.81 7.87
N PHE A 125 -4.29 -8.15 7.45
CA PHE A 125 -4.02 -8.52 6.07
C PHE A 125 -4.69 -9.84 5.66
N GLY A 126 -4.72 -10.84 6.56
CA GLY A 126 -5.49 -12.07 6.34
C GLY A 126 -6.98 -11.79 6.16
N SER A 127 -7.56 -10.90 6.99
CA SER A 127 -8.96 -10.47 6.86
C SER A 127 -9.20 -9.66 5.58
N PHE A 128 -8.22 -8.86 5.15
CA PHE A 128 -8.30 -8.15 3.86
C PHE A 128 -8.35 -9.14 2.68
N GLN A 129 -7.51 -10.17 2.67
CA GLN A 129 -7.55 -11.21 1.64
C GLN A 129 -8.87 -11.99 1.66
N GLU A 130 -9.40 -12.33 2.85
CA GLU A 130 -10.72 -12.96 2.99
C GLU A 130 -11.83 -12.04 2.47
N MET A 131 -11.79 -10.76 2.81
CA MET A 131 -12.74 -9.75 2.32
C MET A 131 -12.72 -9.64 0.81
N MET A 132 -11.55 -9.75 0.18
CA MET A 132 -11.37 -9.71 -1.28
C MET A 132 -11.65 -11.05 -1.95
N ALA A 133 -11.94 -12.13 -1.20
CA ALA A 133 -12.27 -13.42 -1.78
C ALA A 133 -13.49 -13.32 -2.71
N GLY A 134 -13.33 -13.83 -3.93
CA GLY A 134 -14.34 -13.74 -4.99
C GLY A 134 -14.38 -12.42 -5.76
N PHE A 135 -13.52 -11.45 -5.45
CA PHE A 135 -13.29 -10.33 -6.37
C PHE A 135 -12.51 -10.84 -7.59
N PRO A 136 -12.95 -10.52 -8.82
CA PRO A 136 -12.24 -10.95 -10.04
C PRO A 136 -10.95 -10.17 -10.20
N ALA A 137 -9.83 -10.74 -9.71
CA ALA A 137 -8.53 -10.08 -9.64
C ALA A 137 -8.03 -9.60 -11.02
N GLU A 138 -8.41 -10.30 -12.08
CA GLU A 138 -8.09 -9.94 -13.47
C GLU A 138 -8.70 -8.60 -13.93
N LYS A 139 -9.63 -8.03 -13.17
CA LYS A 139 -10.17 -6.69 -13.42
C LYS A 139 -9.31 -5.56 -12.87
N LEU A 140 -8.33 -5.89 -12.03
CA LEU A 140 -7.39 -4.89 -11.53
C LEU A 140 -6.25 -4.69 -12.51
N HIS A 141 -5.77 -3.47 -12.56
CA HIS A 141 -4.58 -3.08 -13.33
C HIS A 141 -3.31 -3.35 -12.53
N GLU A 142 -2.26 -3.78 -13.20
CA GLU A 142 -0.92 -3.80 -12.64
C GLU A 142 -0.36 -2.36 -12.65
N THR A 143 -0.48 -1.67 -11.51
CA THR A 143 -0.10 -0.24 -11.39
C THR A 143 1.40 -0.02 -11.29
N ILE A 144 2.14 -1.02 -10.81
CA ILE A 144 3.60 -1.08 -10.81
C ILE A 144 4.01 -2.40 -11.47
N PRO A 145 4.45 -2.39 -12.74
CA PRO A 145 4.82 -3.58 -13.45
C PRO A 145 5.90 -4.40 -12.75
N ASP A 146 5.73 -5.72 -12.73
CA ASP A 146 6.69 -6.67 -12.15
C ASP A 146 7.03 -6.43 -10.66
N PHE A 147 6.11 -5.85 -9.88
CA PHE A 147 6.39 -5.40 -8.52
C PHE A 147 6.96 -6.52 -7.62
N HIS A 148 6.35 -7.72 -7.63
CA HIS A 148 6.83 -8.90 -6.91
C HIS A 148 7.32 -10.03 -7.84
N ASN A 149 7.67 -9.72 -9.09
CA ASN A 149 8.22 -10.68 -10.02
C ASN A 149 9.71 -10.94 -9.71
N THR A 150 9.99 -11.91 -8.84
CA THR A 150 11.35 -12.22 -8.38
C THR A 150 12.32 -12.57 -9.52
N PRO A 151 11.96 -13.34 -10.57
CA PRO A 151 12.81 -13.53 -11.75
C PRO A 151 13.23 -12.23 -12.44
N VAL A 152 12.32 -11.24 -12.52
CA VAL A 152 12.67 -9.91 -13.08
C VAL A 152 13.68 -9.21 -12.18
N ARG A 153 13.47 -9.29 -10.84
CA ARG A 153 14.40 -8.70 -9.86
C ARG A 153 15.80 -9.30 -9.96
N TYR A 154 15.93 -10.63 -10.18
CA TYR A 154 17.23 -11.26 -10.40
C TYR A 154 17.89 -10.78 -11.70
N ARG A 155 17.15 -10.62 -12.80
CA ARG A 155 17.72 -10.03 -14.03
C ARG A 155 18.24 -8.60 -13.79
N GLN A 156 17.52 -7.80 -13.01
CA GLN A 156 17.96 -6.44 -12.63
C GLN A 156 19.21 -6.50 -11.74
N PHE A 157 19.24 -7.45 -10.79
CA PHE A 157 20.38 -7.67 -9.90
C PHE A 157 21.65 -8.05 -10.67
N HIS A 158 21.58 -9.04 -11.59
CA HIS A 158 22.71 -9.41 -12.46
C HIS A 158 23.23 -8.21 -13.24
N LYS A 159 22.33 -7.46 -13.87
CA LYS A 159 22.71 -6.25 -14.60
C LYS A 159 23.42 -5.24 -13.71
N ALA A 160 22.93 -5.02 -12.48
CA ALA A 160 23.54 -4.10 -11.53
C ALA A 160 24.94 -4.57 -11.09
N LEU A 161 25.15 -5.89 -10.93
CA LEU A 161 26.45 -6.48 -10.63
C LEU A 161 27.44 -6.32 -11.80
N GLU A 162 27.00 -6.59 -13.04
CA GLU A 162 27.82 -6.41 -14.23
C GLU A 162 28.26 -4.95 -14.41
N GLU A 163 27.38 -4.00 -14.15
CA GLU A 163 27.67 -2.57 -14.29
C GLU A 163 28.52 -2.03 -13.14
N ASP A 164 28.34 -2.50 -11.94
CA ASP A 164 28.92 -2.05 -10.65
C ASP A 164 29.37 -0.56 -10.65
N LYS A 165 28.48 0.32 -11.06
CA LYS A 165 28.75 1.75 -11.37
C LYS A 165 29.48 2.51 -10.27
N LEU A 166 29.37 2.05 -9.04
CA LEU A 166 29.95 2.71 -7.86
C LEU A 166 31.06 1.87 -7.21
N GLY A 167 31.43 0.71 -7.77
CA GLY A 167 32.45 -0.19 -7.25
C GLY A 167 32.14 -0.75 -5.86
N ARG A 168 30.85 -0.95 -5.54
CA ARG A 168 30.41 -1.37 -4.20
C ARG A 168 30.28 -2.90 -4.05
N ALA A 169 30.24 -3.64 -5.16
CA ALA A 169 30.00 -5.09 -5.15
C ALA A 169 31.04 -5.83 -4.29
N GLN A 170 32.31 -5.43 -4.35
CA GLN A 170 33.38 -6.06 -3.57
C GLN A 170 33.14 -5.98 -2.04
N GLY A 171 32.46 -4.93 -1.56
CA GLY A 171 32.17 -4.73 -0.12
C GLY A 171 31.05 -5.58 0.43
N VAL A 172 30.23 -6.23 -0.45
CA VAL A 172 29.01 -7.00 -0.09
C VAL A 172 28.99 -8.37 -0.76
N GLN A 173 30.16 -8.99 -0.92
CA GLN A 173 30.29 -10.25 -1.65
C GLN A 173 29.49 -11.40 -1.02
N LYS A 174 29.40 -11.45 0.33
CA LYS A 174 28.64 -12.49 1.03
C LYS A 174 27.15 -12.43 0.74
N GLU A 175 26.63 -11.22 0.68
CA GLU A 175 25.22 -10.96 0.35
C GLU A 175 24.96 -11.30 -1.12
N ILE A 176 25.87 -10.95 -2.02
CA ILE A 176 25.81 -11.33 -3.43
C ILE A 176 25.78 -12.86 -3.58
N ASP A 177 26.70 -13.57 -2.95
CA ASP A 177 26.78 -15.04 -3.01
C ASP A 177 25.52 -15.70 -2.46
N PHE A 178 24.94 -15.14 -1.38
CA PHE A 178 23.66 -15.60 -0.83
C PHE A 178 22.53 -15.48 -1.85
N PHE A 179 22.39 -14.32 -2.50
CA PHE A 179 21.35 -14.12 -3.52
C PHE A 179 21.57 -15.02 -4.73
N LEU A 180 22.78 -15.14 -5.23
CA LEU A 180 23.10 -16.01 -6.40
C LEU A 180 22.78 -17.49 -6.12
N THR A 181 23.06 -17.98 -4.91
CA THR A 181 22.71 -19.36 -4.51
C THR A 181 21.21 -19.60 -4.36
N SER A 182 20.46 -18.54 -4.02
CA SER A 182 19.01 -18.58 -3.83
C SER A 182 18.21 -18.44 -5.13
N GLU A 183 18.85 -18.09 -6.24
CA GLU A 183 18.19 -17.77 -7.52
C GLU A 183 17.38 -18.94 -8.09
N SER A 184 17.83 -20.19 -7.90
CA SER A 184 17.14 -21.37 -8.42
C SER A 184 15.69 -21.53 -7.93
N GLY A 185 15.35 -20.95 -6.77
CA GLY A 185 13.99 -20.96 -6.22
C GLY A 185 13.16 -19.74 -6.61
N ALA A 186 13.76 -18.74 -7.21
CA ALA A 186 13.15 -17.42 -7.42
C ALA A 186 11.92 -17.45 -8.35
N GLY A 187 11.89 -18.39 -9.31
CA GLY A 187 10.80 -18.55 -10.27
C GLY A 187 9.60 -19.32 -9.76
N LEU A 188 9.72 -20.06 -8.66
CA LEU A 188 8.72 -21.05 -8.23
C LEU A 188 7.28 -20.54 -8.22
N LEU A 189 7.03 -19.40 -7.60
CA LEU A 189 5.66 -18.86 -7.49
C LEU A 189 5.13 -18.37 -8.84
N VAL A 190 5.98 -17.72 -9.63
CA VAL A 190 5.62 -17.22 -10.97
C VAL A 190 5.32 -18.38 -11.91
N ASP A 191 6.13 -19.44 -11.87
CA ASP A 191 5.94 -20.64 -12.68
C ASP A 191 4.64 -21.38 -12.29
N LEU A 192 4.38 -21.54 -10.99
CA LEU A 192 3.15 -22.17 -10.50
C LEU A 192 1.88 -21.37 -10.88
N LEU A 193 1.97 -20.03 -10.90
CA LEU A 193 0.90 -19.19 -11.41
C LEU A 193 0.70 -19.39 -12.92
N ALA A 194 1.79 -19.38 -13.70
CA ALA A 194 1.73 -19.58 -15.14
C ALA A 194 1.19 -20.97 -15.52
N GLU A 195 1.46 -21.98 -14.71
CA GLU A 195 0.94 -23.35 -14.86
C GLU A 195 -0.52 -23.51 -14.38
N GLY A 196 -1.14 -22.44 -13.83
CA GLY A 196 -2.50 -22.46 -13.27
C GLY A 196 -2.64 -23.26 -11.98
N LYS A 197 -1.52 -23.56 -11.28
CA LYS A 197 -1.51 -24.29 -10.00
C LYS A 197 -1.78 -23.38 -8.80
N LEU A 198 -1.56 -22.08 -8.94
CA LEU A 198 -1.92 -21.07 -7.94
C LEU A 198 -2.94 -20.10 -8.53
N PRO A 199 -3.94 -19.69 -7.73
CA PRO A 199 -4.92 -18.71 -8.19
C PRO A 199 -4.33 -17.30 -8.20
N LEU A 200 -4.73 -16.50 -9.19
CA LEU A 200 -4.53 -15.05 -9.15
C LEU A 200 -5.55 -14.43 -8.22
N LEU A 201 -5.12 -13.67 -7.25
CA LEU A 201 -5.94 -13.04 -6.21
C LEU A 201 -5.71 -11.54 -6.16
N VAL A 202 -6.56 -10.84 -5.41
CA VAL A 202 -6.29 -9.46 -5.02
C VAL A 202 -5.27 -9.47 -3.89
N THR A 203 -4.15 -8.78 -4.07
CA THR A 203 -3.08 -8.67 -3.08
C THR A 203 -2.83 -7.21 -2.74
N HIS A 204 -2.45 -6.95 -1.49
CA HIS A 204 -2.10 -5.61 -1.03
C HIS A 204 -0.71 -5.19 -1.54
N ASN A 205 0.24 -6.13 -1.53
CA ASN A 205 1.63 -6.02 -1.99
C ASN A 205 2.54 -5.06 -1.20
N ASP A 206 2.03 -4.42 -0.15
CA ASP A 206 2.80 -3.57 0.77
C ASP A 206 2.25 -3.76 2.19
N THR A 207 2.51 -4.95 2.76
CA THR A 207 1.90 -5.41 4.01
C THR A 207 2.69 -4.99 5.25
N MET A 208 3.13 -3.73 5.23
CA MET A 208 3.82 -3.09 6.35
C MET A 208 2.85 -2.79 7.50
N LEU A 209 3.36 -2.83 8.75
CA LEU A 209 2.57 -2.52 9.94
C LEU A 209 1.93 -1.12 9.90
N ASN A 210 2.62 -0.14 9.32
CA ASN A 210 2.14 1.24 9.17
C ASN A 210 1.00 1.38 8.14
N ASN A 211 0.69 0.32 7.38
CA ASN A 211 -0.47 0.22 6.50
C ASN A 211 -1.68 -0.42 7.19
N VAL A 212 -1.64 -0.55 8.52
CA VAL A 212 -2.76 -0.98 9.34
C VAL A 212 -3.10 0.11 10.35
N LEU A 213 -4.37 0.49 10.41
CA LEU A 213 -4.90 1.33 11.47
C LEU A 213 -5.38 0.47 12.62
N PHE A 214 -5.00 0.86 13.84
CA PHE A 214 -5.37 0.21 15.09
C PHE A 214 -6.29 1.11 15.91
N ASP A 215 -7.27 0.55 16.56
CA ASP A 215 -8.04 1.27 17.56
C ASP A 215 -7.12 1.74 18.70
N ARG A 216 -7.17 3.01 18.99
CA ARG A 216 -6.26 3.68 19.95
C ARG A 216 -6.37 3.10 21.37
N THR A 217 -7.51 2.56 21.74
CA THR A 217 -7.79 2.07 23.09
C THR A 217 -7.49 0.57 23.21
N SER A 218 -8.05 -0.23 22.33
CA SER A 218 -7.92 -1.70 22.39
C SER A 218 -6.66 -2.24 21.70
N ARG A 219 -5.99 -1.42 20.88
CA ARG A 219 -4.86 -1.79 20.02
C ARG A 219 -5.16 -2.94 19.04
N LYS A 220 -6.43 -3.22 18.79
CA LYS A 220 -6.84 -4.17 17.75
C LYS A 220 -6.80 -3.50 16.38
N ALA A 221 -6.43 -4.26 15.36
CA ALA A 221 -6.49 -3.79 13.99
C ALA A 221 -7.94 -3.45 13.59
N VAL A 222 -8.12 -2.33 12.90
CA VAL A 222 -9.40 -1.81 12.44
C VAL A 222 -9.49 -1.85 10.93
N CYS A 223 -8.52 -1.29 10.23
CA CYS A 223 -8.56 -1.11 8.78
C CYS A 223 -7.18 -1.25 8.15
N VAL A 224 -7.12 -1.90 6.99
CA VAL A 224 -5.96 -1.87 6.11
C VAL A 224 -6.06 -0.63 5.23
N VAL A 225 -4.96 0.13 5.13
CA VAL A 225 -4.87 1.39 4.40
C VAL A 225 -3.73 1.35 3.38
N ASP A 226 -3.57 2.42 2.61
CA ASP A 226 -2.57 2.57 1.54
C ASP A 226 -2.73 1.52 0.42
N LEU A 227 -3.89 1.60 -0.26
CA LEU A 227 -4.27 0.65 -1.31
C LEU A 227 -3.59 0.92 -2.67
N ASP A 228 -2.52 1.70 -2.72
CA ASP A 228 -1.86 2.12 -3.98
C ASP A 228 -1.19 0.96 -4.72
N THR A 229 -0.77 -0.04 -3.98
CA THR A 229 -0.13 -1.25 -4.48
C THR A 229 -1.10 -2.42 -4.65
N VAL A 230 -2.40 -2.19 -4.44
CA VAL A 230 -3.39 -3.26 -4.63
C VAL A 230 -3.52 -3.62 -6.11
N MET A 231 -3.09 -4.84 -6.43
CA MET A 231 -2.96 -5.37 -7.79
C MET A 231 -3.34 -6.85 -7.82
N PRO A 232 -3.47 -7.45 -9.02
CA PRO A 232 -3.51 -8.90 -9.15
C PRO A 232 -2.19 -9.52 -8.68
N GLY A 233 -2.24 -10.55 -7.86
CA GLY A 233 -1.03 -11.20 -7.35
C GLY A 233 -1.30 -12.54 -6.67
N LEU A 234 -0.32 -13.02 -5.93
CA LEU A 234 -0.39 -14.24 -5.14
C LEU A 234 -0.46 -13.90 -3.65
N SER A 235 -1.31 -14.58 -2.89
CA SER A 235 -1.39 -14.38 -1.44
C SER A 235 -0.04 -14.56 -0.72
N ALA A 236 0.85 -15.37 -1.31
CA ALA A 236 2.21 -15.55 -0.82
C ALA A 236 3.06 -14.28 -0.88
N TYR A 237 2.74 -13.31 -1.76
CA TYR A 237 3.43 -12.01 -1.80
C TYR A 237 3.14 -11.22 -0.53
N ASP A 238 1.87 -11.09 -0.14
CA ASP A 238 1.47 -10.41 1.10
C ASP A 238 2.06 -11.08 2.33
N PHE A 239 2.07 -12.42 2.35
CA PHE A 239 2.67 -13.18 3.45
C PHE A 239 4.18 -12.91 3.56
N GLY A 240 4.91 -13.02 2.44
CA GLY A 240 6.36 -12.83 2.41
C GLY A 240 6.77 -11.41 2.79
N ASP A 241 6.07 -10.41 2.27
CA ASP A 241 6.31 -9.00 2.56
C ASP A 241 6.04 -8.67 4.03
N SER A 242 4.94 -9.18 4.60
CA SER A 242 4.62 -9.01 6.02
C SER A 242 5.69 -9.61 6.93
N ILE A 243 6.21 -10.81 6.62
CA ILE A 243 7.29 -11.44 7.38
C ILE A 243 8.60 -10.66 7.23
N HIS A 244 8.93 -10.23 6.02
CA HIS A 244 10.13 -9.43 5.75
C HIS A 244 10.12 -8.14 6.57
N PHE A 245 9.01 -7.41 6.57
CA PHE A 245 8.86 -6.20 7.39
C PHE A 245 8.96 -6.51 8.89
N GLY A 246 8.23 -7.52 9.37
CA GLY A 246 8.17 -7.87 10.81
C GLY A 246 9.47 -8.43 11.38
N ALA A 247 10.28 -9.08 10.56
CA ALA A 247 11.59 -9.62 10.96
C ALA A 247 12.73 -8.60 10.86
N ASN A 248 12.53 -7.49 10.15
CA ASN A 248 13.54 -6.47 9.96
C ASN A 248 13.50 -5.43 11.08
N LEU A 249 14.60 -5.27 11.81
CA LEU A 249 14.75 -4.25 12.86
C LEU A 249 15.36 -2.95 12.34
N ALA A 250 15.95 -2.94 11.15
CA ALA A 250 16.54 -1.78 10.54
C ALA A 250 15.48 -0.79 10.01
N ALA A 251 15.87 0.46 9.79
CA ALA A 251 15.04 1.41 9.05
C ALA A 251 15.05 1.06 7.56
N GLU A 252 14.02 1.42 6.82
CA GLU A 252 13.88 1.15 5.37
C GLU A 252 15.08 1.65 4.54
N VAL A 253 15.71 2.72 4.99
CA VAL A 253 16.89 3.34 4.37
C VAL A 253 18.13 3.27 5.29
N GLU A 254 18.26 2.22 6.08
CA GLU A 254 19.41 2.04 6.98
C GLU A 254 20.70 1.88 6.16
N GLY A 255 21.66 2.76 6.41
CA GLY A 255 22.97 2.73 5.76
C GLY A 255 24.03 1.94 6.52
N ASP A 256 23.74 1.48 7.72
CA ASP A 256 24.66 0.71 8.58
C ASP A 256 24.42 -0.79 8.40
N ALA A 257 25.31 -1.45 7.67
CA ALA A 257 25.23 -2.89 7.40
C ALA A 257 25.43 -3.79 8.65
N SER A 258 25.77 -3.21 9.82
CA SER A 258 25.92 -3.97 11.07
C SER A 258 24.61 -4.12 11.84
N LYS A 259 23.56 -3.46 11.43
CA LYS A 259 22.19 -3.54 11.97
C LYS A 259 21.32 -4.45 11.14
#